data_fa1d57b7b74c15f3f8399a3c456e99bd
#
_entry.id   fa1d57b7b74c15f3f8399a3c456e99bd
#
_cell.length_a   1.000
_cell.length_b   1.000
_cell.length_c   1.000
_cell.angle_alpha   90.00
_cell.angle_beta   90.00
_cell.angle_gamma   90.00
#
_symmetry.space_group_name_H-M   'P 1'
#
loop_
_entity.id
_entity.type
_entity.pdbx_description
1 polymer ?
#
loop_
_entity_poly.entity_id
_entity_poly.type
_entity_poly.pdbx_seq_one_letter_code
_entity_poly.pdbx_strand_id
1 'polypeptide(L)'
;MKVHKLAVLTATMALGIAPALALASGPGEHSTGPPATTPASTHSHKPSTPGPKASLPAKAKAYGKFCQGQSKKHVAGTPGTPFSKCVTDMAKLANGSASNPRSACKDMSKKHVAGTPGTPFSKCVSGAAKLLKDKAGS
;
A
#
# COMPACT_ATOMS: atom_id res chain seq x y z
N MET A 1 -35.69 24.13 -17.68
CA MET A 1 -35.46 22.72 -17.31
C MET A 1 -34.96 21.98 -18.55
N LYS A 2 -33.65 21.66 -18.63
CA LYS A 2 -33.08 20.89 -19.74
C LYS A 2 -32.59 19.57 -19.19
N VAL A 3 -33.29 18.48 -19.50
CA VAL A 3 -32.95 17.09 -19.17
C VAL A 3 -31.94 16.59 -20.22
N HIS A 4 -30.69 16.34 -19.81
CA HIS A 4 -29.68 15.71 -20.66
C HIS A 4 -29.75 14.20 -20.45
N LYS A 5 -30.09 13.51 -21.54
CA LYS A 5 -30.12 12.04 -21.61
C LYS A 5 -28.66 11.54 -21.65
N LEU A 6 -28.27 10.75 -20.66
CA LEU A 6 -26.99 10.01 -20.66
C LEU A 6 -27.18 8.71 -21.45
N ALA A 7 -26.38 8.56 -22.49
CA ALA A 7 -26.23 7.31 -23.22
C ALA A 7 -25.22 6.42 -22.49
N VAL A 8 -25.66 5.22 -22.16
CA VAL A 8 -24.83 4.15 -21.57
C VAL A 8 -24.18 3.40 -22.71
N LEU A 9 -22.86 3.45 -22.80
CA LEU A 9 -22.06 2.57 -23.67
C LEU A 9 -21.46 1.46 -22.81
N THR A 10 -21.97 0.26 -22.98
CA THR A 10 -21.41 -0.99 -22.47
C THR A 10 -20.42 -1.52 -23.50
N ALA A 11 -19.13 -1.56 -23.15
CA ALA A 11 -18.10 -2.28 -23.91
C ALA A 11 -17.59 -3.45 -23.07
N THR A 12 -18.03 -4.65 -23.44
CA THR A 12 -17.50 -5.94 -22.99
C THR A 12 -16.27 -6.29 -23.83
N MET A 13 -15.10 -6.41 -23.21
CA MET A 13 -13.95 -7.09 -23.81
C MET A 13 -13.51 -8.25 -22.92
N ALA A 14 -13.78 -9.45 -23.38
CA ALA A 14 -13.18 -10.69 -22.90
C ALA A 14 -11.88 -10.93 -23.68
N LEU A 15 -10.76 -11.03 -22.97
CA LEU A 15 -9.55 -11.63 -23.51
C LEU A 15 -9.03 -12.66 -22.51
N GLY A 16 -9.15 -13.92 -22.91
CA GLY A 16 -8.50 -15.03 -22.26
C GLY A 16 -7.02 -15.08 -22.64
N ILE A 17 -6.15 -15.34 -21.64
CA ILE A 17 -4.76 -15.70 -21.86
C ILE A 17 -4.44 -16.92 -21.00
N ALA A 18 -4.03 -17.99 -21.67
CA ALA A 18 -3.65 -19.28 -21.12
C ALA A 18 -2.30 -19.22 -20.38
N PRO A 19 -2.06 -20.10 -19.36
CA PRO A 19 -0.78 -20.17 -18.67
C PRO A 19 0.20 -21.07 -19.43
N ALA A 20 1.42 -20.59 -19.65
CA ALA A 20 2.54 -21.42 -20.06
C ALA A 20 3.25 -21.95 -18.81
N LEU A 21 3.15 -23.27 -18.61
CA LEU A 21 3.97 -24.04 -17.67
C LEU A 21 5.36 -24.26 -18.29
N ALA A 22 6.38 -23.69 -17.71
CA ALA A 22 7.76 -24.06 -17.98
C ALA A 22 8.31 -24.87 -16.81
N LEU A 23 8.35 -26.19 -16.99
CA LEU A 23 9.13 -27.12 -16.17
C LEU A 23 10.58 -27.05 -16.64
N ALA A 24 11.47 -26.57 -15.79
CA ALA A 24 12.91 -26.76 -15.94
C ALA A 24 13.40 -27.67 -14.83
N SER A 25 13.54 -28.96 -15.16
CA SER A 25 14.28 -29.94 -14.37
C SER A 25 15.76 -29.78 -14.72
N GLY A 26 16.61 -29.42 -13.75
CA GLY A 26 18.06 -29.54 -13.85
C GLY A 26 18.55 -30.55 -12.82
N PRO A 27 19.35 -31.58 -13.23
CA PRO A 27 19.89 -32.55 -12.31
C PRO A 27 21.27 -32.12 -11.76
N GLY A 28 21.48 -32.45 -10.51
CA GLY A 28 22.80 -32.83 -10.04
C GLY A 28 23.60 -31.80 -9.32
N GLU A 29 23.95 -31.96 -8.10
CA GLU A 29 25.19 -32.52 -7.67
C GLU A 29 25.21 -32.67 -6.16
N HIS A 30 25.60 -33.86 -5.78
CA HIS A 30 25.84 -34.27 -4.41
C HIS A 30 26.97 -33.45 -3.80
N SER A 31 26.68 -32.71 -2.72
CA SER A 31 27.69 -32.29 -1.76
C SER A 31 27.37 -32.92 -0.43
N THR A 32 28.07 -34.03 -0.16
CA THR A 32 28.16 -34.69 1.14
C THR A 32 28.94 -33.81 2.10
N GLY A 33 28.21 -32.98 2.90
CA GLY A 33 28.74 -32.30 4.07
C GLY A 33 28.03 -32.80 5.32
N PRO A 34 28.70 -32.95 6.47
CA PRO A 34 28.12 -33.48 7.68
C PRO A 34 27.00 -32.58 8.20
N PRO A 35 25.96 -33.14 8.86
CA PRO A 35 24.82 -32.35 9.31
C PRO A 35 25.20 -31.47 10.47
N ALA A 36 25.37 -30.17 10.19
CA ALA A 36 25.35 -29.17 11.24
C ALA A 36 23.90 -29.05 11.74
N THR A 37 23.63 -29.61 12.90
CA THR A 37 22.40 -29.40 13.64
C THR A 37 22.33 -27.95 14.11
N THR A 38 21.87 -27.07 13.23
CA THR A 38 21.46 -25.73 13.62
C THR A 38 20.04 -25.86 14.19
N PRO A 39 19.79 -25.50 15.47
CA PRO A 39 18.45 -25.46 15.97
C PRO A 39 17.65 -24.51 15.11
N ALA A 40 16.63 -25.02 14.43
CA ALA A 40 15.66 -24.23 13.69
C ALA A 40 15.00 -23.27 14.67
N SER A 41 15.48 -22.03 14.67
CA SER A 41 14.81 -20.92 15.33
C SER A 41 13.51 -20.70 14.58
N THR A 42 12.43 -21.34 15.06
CA THR A 42 11.06 -21.06 14.63
C THR A 42 10.67 -19.68 15.12
N HIS A 43 11.31 -18.65 14.57
CA HIS A 43 10.79 -17.30 14.67
C HIS A 43 9.58 -17.22 13.75
N SER A 44 8.41 -17.51 14.29
CA SER A 44 7.15 -17.04 13.74
C SER A 44 7.20 -15.52 13.68
N HIS A 45 7.83 -15.00 12.64
CA HIS A 45 7.77 -13.58 12.32
C HIS A 45 6.37 -13.24 11.85
N LYS A 46 5.44 -13.11 12.81
CA LYS A 46 4.26 -12.27 12.58
C LYS A 46 4.82 -10.95 12.02
N PRO A 47 4.49 -10.57 10.78
CA PRO A 47 5.09 -9.38 10.18
C PRO A 47 4.80 -8.20 11.10
N SER A 48 5.84 -7.69 11.76
CA SER A 48 5.71 -6.57 12.68
C SER A 48 5.25 -5.36 11.88
N THR A 49 4.07 -4.87 12.20
CA THR A 49 3.47 -3.71 11.57
C THR A 49 4.36 -2.48 11.90
N PRO A 50 5.06 -1.89 10.91
CA PRO A 50 6.00 -0.82 11.21
C PRO A 50 5.28 0.41 11.76
N GLY A 51 5.75 0.91 12.90
CA GLY A 51 5.22 2.11 13.54
C GLY A 51 5.61 3.42 12.81
N PRO A 52 5.11 4.58 13.30
CA PRO A 52 5.35 5.88 12.66
C PRO A 52 6.83 6.30 12.65
N LYS A 53 7.64 5.84 13.61
CA LYS A 53 9.08 6.08 13.68
C LYS A 53 9.92 5.12 12.82
N ALA A 54 9.34 4.07 12.25
CA ALA A 54 10.04 3.16 11.36
C ALA A 54 10.57 3.88 10.10
N SER A 55 11.57 3.28 9.44
CA SER A 55 12.13 3.85 8.22
C SER A 55 11.08 3.98 7.11
N LEU A 56 11.28 4.94 6.20
CA LEU A 56 10.36 5.14 5.09
C LEU A 56 10.20 3.90 4.19
N PRO A 57 11.29 3.16 3.84
CA PRO A 57 11.14 1.92 3.07
C PRO A 57 10.28 0.86 3.76
N ALA A 58 10.43 0.68 5.08
CA ALA A 58 9.61 -0.26 5.84
C ALA A 58 8.12 0.14 5.82
N LYS A 59 7.82 1.42 6.04
CA LYS A 59 6.46 1.95 5.95
C LYS A 59 5.89 1.85 4.55
N ALA A 60 6.68 2.14 3.51
CA ALA A 60 6.24 2.05 2.12
C ALA A 60 5.91 0.60 1.72
N LYS A 61 6.71 -0.38 2.17
CA LYS A 61 6.44 -1.81 1.95
C LYS A 61 5.13 -2.25 2.60
N ALA A 62 4.87 -1.83 3.85
CA ALA A 62 3.68 -2.24 4.60
C ALA A 62 2.40 -1.51 4.15
N TYR A 63 2.49 -0.20 3.89
CA TYR A 63 1.33 0.66 3.70
C TYR A 63 1.21 1.29 2.32
N GLY A 64 2.19 1.08 1.44
CA GLY A 64 2.22 1.72 0.11
C GLY A 64 0.97 1.44 -0.73
N LYS A 65 0.37 0.24 -0.60
CA LYS A 65 -0.86 -0.13 -1.28
C LYS A 65 -2.05 0.78 -0.93
N PHE A 66 -2.09 1.33 0.28
CA PHE A 66 -3.15 2.25 0.72
C PHE A 66 -2.89 3.70 0.33
N CYS A 67 -1.66 4.02 -0.09
CA CYS A 67 -1.21 5.35 -0.48
C CYS A 67 -1.06 5.50 -2.00
N GLN A 68 -1.60 4.55 -2.79
CA GLN A 68 -1.62 4.64 -4.24
C GLN A 68 -2.36 5.92 -4.69
N GLY A 69 -1.85 6.58 -5.73
CA GLY A 69 -2.39 7.86 -6.20
C GLY A 69 -1.90 9.09 -5.44
N GLN A 70 -1.08 8.94 -4.39
CA GLN A 70 -0.34 10.05 -3.79
C GLN A 70 0.90 10.36 -4.61
N SER A 71 1.19 11.66 -4.80
CA SER A 71 2.39 12.10 -5.51
C SER A 71 3.66 11.70 -4.77
N LYS A 72 4.63 11.16 -5.51
CA LYS A 72 6.00 10.91 -5.03
C LYS A 72 6.94 12.08 -5.30
N LYS A 73 6.44 13.15 -5.95
CA LYS A 73 7.20 14.37 -6.20
C LYS A 73 7.21 15.24 -4.95
N HIS A 74 8.35 15.89 -4.71
CA HIS A 74 8.50 16.86 -3.64
C HIS A 74 7.65 18.11 -3.93
N VAL A 75 7.03 18.65 -2.90
CA VAL A 75 6.35 19.94 -2.98
C VAL A 75 7.21 20.96 -2.25
N ALA A 76 7.57 22.04 -2.93
CA ALA A 76 8.40 23.09 -2.34
C ALA A 76 7.80 23.60 -1.00
N GLY A 77 8.67 23.82 -0.02
CA GLY A 77 8.26 24.29 1.31
C GLY A 77 7.58 23.24 2.22
N THR A 78 7.49 21.97 1.76
CA THR A 78 6.93 20.91 2.61
C THR A 78 7.95 19.79 2.84
N PRO A 79 8.14 19.31 4.08
CA PRO A 79 9.00 18.16 4.34
C PRO A 79 8.39 16.89 3.77
N GLY A 80 9.19 16.14 2.98
CA GLY A 80 8.77 14.88 2.38
C GLY A 80 7.82 15.05 1.17
N THR A 81 7.31 13.94 0.70
CA THR A 81 6.36 13.88 -0.42
C THR A 81 4.95 13.54 0.11
N PRO A 82 3.88 13.82 -0.63
CA PRO A 82 2.53 13.36 -0.26
C PRO A 82 2.48 11.86 0.01
N PHE A 83 3.20 11.04 -0.78
CA PHE A 83 3.31 9.60 -0.55
C PHE A 83 3.98 9.27 0.79
N SER A 84 5.13 9.89 1.11
CA SER A 84 5.84 9.61 2.36
C SER A 84 5.05 10.02 3.60
N LYS A 85 4.30 11.12 3.53
CA LYS A 85 3.37 11.54 4.57
C LYS A 85 2.24 10.51 4.75
N CYS A 86 1.62 10.10 3.65
CA CYS A 86 0.53 9.11 3.67
C CYS A 86 0.97 7.81 4.36
N VAL A 87 2.10 7.19 3.97
CA VAL A 87 2.55 5.94 4.61
C VAL A 87 2.90 6.11 6.10
N THR A 88 3.32 7.31 6.49
CA THR A 88 3.52 7.64 7.91
C THR A 88 2.20 7.77 8.65
N ASP A 89 1.19 8.37 8.04
CA ASP A 89 -0.15 8.51 8.62
C ASP A 89 -0.86 7.15 8.73
N MET A 90 -0.66 6.25 7.74
CA MET A 90 -1.09 4.85 7.85
C MET A 90 -0.43 4.13 9.03
N ALA A 91 0.87 4.37 9.26
CA ALA A 91 1.57 3.79 10.40
C ALA A 91 1.05 4.31 11.75
N LYS A 92 0.70 5.61 11.84
CA LYS A 92 0.06 6.19 13.05
C LYS A 92 -1.30 5.54 13.33
N LEU A 93 -2.10 5.32 12.27
CA LEU A 93 -3.41 4.67 12.39
C LEU A 93 -3.27 3.20 12.78
N ALA A 94 -2.32 2.49 12.16
CA ALA A 94 -2.10 1.06 12.39
C ALA A 94 -1.68 0.73 13.83
N ASN A 95 -0.89 1.60 14.46
CA ASN A 95 -0.41 1.42 15.84
C ASN A 95 -1.25 2.15 16.91
N GLY A 96 -2.39 2.75 16.53
CA GLY A 96 -3.28 3.42 17.46
C GLY A 96 -2.87 4.84 17.87
N SER A 97 -1.78 5.40 17.30
CA SER A 97 -1.39 6.81 17.56
C SER A 97 -2.38 7.82 16.95
N ALA A 98 -3.24 7.37 16.05
CA ALA A 98 -4.37 8.14 15.53
C ALA A 98 -5.65 7.31 15.67
N SER A 99 -6.71 7.94 16.16
CA SER A 99 -7.98 7.26 16.47
C SER A 99 -8.85 6.97 15.26
N ASN A 100 -8.67 7.71 14.18
CA ASN A 100 -9.50 7.56 12.98
C ASN A 100 -8.76 8.07 11.71
N PRO A 101 -9.26 7.73 10.50
CA PRO A 101 -8.65 8.14 9.23
C PRO A 101 -8.46 9.66 9.08
N ARG A 102 -9.40 10.48 9.53
CA ARG A 102 -9.32 11.93 9.41
C ARG A 102 -8.24 12.51 10.32
N SER A 103 -8.13 12.01 11.55
CA SER A 103 -7.10 12.45 12.50
C SER A 103 -5.70 12.01 12.06
N ALA A 104 -5.57 10.81 11.46
CA ALA A 104 -4.30 10.35 10.92
C ALA A 104 -3.80 11.26 9.79
N CYS A 105 -4.69 11.63 8.86
CA CYS A 105 -4.38 12.39 7.64
C CYS A 105 -4.47 13.91 7.80
N LYS A 106 -4.62 14.45 9.02
CA LYS A 106 -4.89 15.90 9.26
C LYS A 106 -3.87 16.84 8.63
N ASP A 107 -2.61 16.38 8.52
CA ASP A 107 -1.49 17.16 8.02
C ASP A 107 -1.30 17.06 6.48
N MET A 108 -2.23 16.34 5.81
CA MET A 108 -2.25 16.24 4.35
C MET A 108 -2.90 17.47 3.71
N SER A 109 -2.40 17.89 2.56
CA SER A 109 -2.96 19.05 1.83
C SER A 109 -4.42 18.81 1.41
N LYS A 110 -5.26 19.79 1.68
CA LYS A 110 -6.66 19.85 1.22
C LYS A 110 -6.82 20.60 -0.10
N LYS A 111 -5.71 21.13 -0.65
CA LYS A 111 -5.73 21.81 -1.94
C LYS A 111 -5.82 20.78 -3.07
N HIS A 112 -6.61 21.10 -4.08
CA HIS A 112 -6.71 20.30 -5.29
C HIS A 112 -5.40 20.42 -6.11
N VAL A 113 -4.95 19.29 -6.66
CA VAL A 113 -3.84 19.29 -7.61
C VAL A 113 -4.42 19.11 -9.00
N ALA A 114 -4.13 20.04 -9.90
CA ALA A 114 -4.61 20.01 -11.28
C ALA A 114 -4.32 18.65 -11.93
N GLY A 115 -5.27 18.12 -12.68
CA GLY A 115 -5.15 16.83 -13.37
C GLY A 115 -5.23 15.59 -12.47
N THR A 116 -5.48 15.74 -11.16
CA THR A 116 -5.67 14.58 -10.27
C THR A 116 -7.04 14.60 -9.61
N PRO A 117 -7.77 13.47 -9.58
CA PRO A 117 -9.05 13.40 -8.87
C PRO A 117 -8.82 13.48 -7.36
N GLY A 118 -9.59 14.34 -6.69
CA GLY A 118 -9.54 14.52 -5.24
C GLY A 118 -8.29 15.28 -4.75
N THR A 119 -8.19 15.43 -3.44
CA THR A 119 -7.08 16.09 -2.76
C THR A 119 -6.15 15.06 -2.11
N PRO A 120 -4.89 15.38 -1.80
CA PRO A 120 -4.02 14.50 -1.01
C PRO A 120 -4.69 14.04 0.29
N PHE A 121 -5.40 14.93 0.98
CA PHE A 121 -6.16 14.59 2.19
C PHE A 121 -7.26 13.55 1.93
N SER A 122 -8.11 13.76 0.93
CA SER A 122 -9.21 12.82 0.64
C SER A 122 -8.71 11.43 0.24
N LYS A 123 -7.63 11.37 -0.55
CA LYS A 123 -6.96 10.11 -0.92
C LYS A 123 -6.38 9.38 0.29
N CYS A 124 -5.73 10.12 1.20
CA CYS A 124 -5.21 9.57 2.45
C CYS A 124 -6.33 8.99 3.31
N VAL A 125 -7.43 9.72 3.52
CA VAL A 125 -8.58 9.26 4.30
C VAL A 125 -9.19 7.99 3.71
N SER A 126 -9.35 7.93 2.39
CA SER A 126 -9.86 6.73 1.70
C SER A 126 -8.92 5.53 1.86
N GLY A 127 -7.60 5.74 1.74
CA GLY A 127 -6.59 4.70 1.98
C GLY A 127 -6.60 4.21 3.43
N ALA A 128 -6.74 5.12 4.38
CA ALA A 128 -6.82 4.82 5.81
C ALA A 128 -8.07 4.00 6.17
N ALA A 129 -9.21 4.30 5.55
CA ALA A 129 -10.43 3.52 5.71
C ALA A 129 -10.26 2.09 5.18
N LYS A 130 -9.57 1.91 4.04
CA LYS A 130 -9.23 0.58 3.51
C LYS A 130 -8.31 -0.20 4.45
N LEU A 131 -7.29 0.47 5.03
CA LEU A 131 -6.40 -0.15 6.02
C LEU A 131 -7.17 -0.68 7.24
N LEU A 132 -8.14 0.08 7.75
CA LEU A 132 -8.97 -0.37 8.87
C LEU A 132 -9.85 -1.57 8.50
N LYS A 133 -10.41 -1.58 7.29
CA LYS A 133 -11.18 -2.74 6.79
C LYS A 133 -10.30 -4.00 6.69
N ASP A 134 -9.10 -3.87 6.13
CA ASP A 134 -8.16 -5.00 6.04
C ASP A 134 -7.79 -5.54 7.43
N LYS A 135 -7.60 -4.66 8.42
CA LYS A 135 -7.31 -5.06 9.80
C LYS A 135 -8.49 -5.72 10.50
N ALA A 136 -9.70 -5.33 10.20
CA ALA A 136 -10.91 -5.91 10.79
C ALA A 136 -11.27 -7.27 10.17
N GLY A 137 -10.80 -7.56 8.97
CA GLY A 137 -11.03 -8.81 8.25
C GLY A 137 -9.90 -9.85 8.39
N SER A 138 -8.84 -9.55 9.16
CA SER A 138 -7.68 -10.42 9.42
C SER A 138 -7.74 -10.96 10.83
#